data_d4df9c879c5b90ce55b82c53992edae7
#
_entry.id   d4df9c879c5b90ce55b82c53992edae7
#
_cell.length_a   1.000
_cell.length_b   1.000
_cell.length_c   1.000
_cell.angle_alpha   90.00
_cell.angle_beta   90.00
_cell.angle_gamma   90.00
#
_symmetry.space_group_name_H-M   'P 1'
#
loop_
_entity.id
_entity.type
_entity.pdbx_description
1 polymer ?
#
loop_
_entity_poly.entity_id
_entity_poly.type
_entity_poly.pdbx_seq_one_letter_code
_entity_poly.pdbx_strand_id
1 'polypeptide(L)'
;MTATPSRPLTGRRVLVTRAAGQATTLSQELRQLGAAVVEIPAIAIQPVALPEDLRAAARSLRGHRPPRWMAVTSSNAVEALRALSLPEDLAGIRVAAVGEPTARALRDIGVNVELVAPGTGAGALADGLIGAGAGEGAVWLPQGEAARIELGERLGQAGADVAVTVCYRTVPVAGLRRLLIPALAERVDAVTLLSPSVVEAVIAAVGPDALCGLSLVCVGSTTAAALRRHRLTPVVASRGDAEGVAAAVAGALRR
;
A
#
# COMPACT_ATOMS: atom_id res chain seq x y z
N MET A 1 16.38 -23.40 30.33
CA MET A 1 16.19 -21.97 30.65
C MET A 1 15.72 -21.27 29.36
N THR A 2 14.42 -21.05 29.21
CA THR A 2 13.87 -20.30 28.07
C THR A 2 14.20 -18.83 28.27
N ALA A 3 15.03 -18.28 27.40
CA ALA A 3 15.34 -16.85 27.40
C ALA A 3 14.03 -16.05 27.30
N THR A 4 13.77 -15.18 28.26
CA THR A 4 12.64 -14.25 28.19
C THR A 4 12.77 -13.45 26.89
N PRO A 5 11.75 -13.39 26.02
CA PRO A 5 11.86 -12.66 24.76
C PRO A 5 12.23 -11.20 25.05
N SER A 6 13.28 -10.73 24.37
CA SER A 6 13.74 -9.35 24.49
C SER A 6 12.61 -8.39 24.10
N ARG A 7 12.21 -7.48 25.00
CA ARG A 7 11.21 -6.44 24.76
C ARG A 7 11.87 -5.06 24.62
N PRO A 8 12.55 -4.81 23.50
CA PRO A 8 13.39 -3.61 23.31
C PRO A 8 12.60 -2.29 23.28
N LEU A 9 11.27 -2.36 23.16
CA LEU A 9 10.39 -1.19 23.14
C LEU A 9 9.61 -0.98 24.45
N THR A 10 10.01 -1.65 25.54
CA THR A 10 9.39 -1.44 26.86
C THR A 10 9.51 0.03 27.28
N GLY A 11 8.37 0.64 27.64
CA GLY A 11 8.28 2.04 28.01
C GLY A 11 8.33 3.03 26.83
N ARG A 12 8.37 2.52 25.60
CA ARG A 12 8.29 3.34 24.38
C ARG A 12 6.88 3.43 23.85
N ARG A 13 6.48 4.60 23.37
CA ARG A 13 5.18 4.86 22.77
C ARG A 13 5.33 5.09 21.27
N VAL A 14 4.61 4.31 20.46
CA VAL A 14 4.69 4.33 19.00
C VAL A 14 3.33 4.69 18.41
N LEU A 15 3.30 5.73 17.58
CA LEU A 15 2.14 6.16 16.82
C LEU A 15 2.10 5.44 15.46
N VAL A 16 1.05 4.67 15.22
CA VAL A 16 0.80 3.97 13.95
C VAL A 16 -0.27 4.73 13.18
N THR A 17 0.08 5.23 11.98
CA THR A 17 -0.79 6.11 11.18
C THR A 17 -1.39 5.44 9.94
N ARG A 18 -1.29 4.11 9.86
CA ARG A 18 -1.82 3.34 8.73
C ARG A 18 -3.34 3.37 8.69
N ALA A 19 -3.92 3.22 7.48
CA ALA A 19 -5.37 3.14 7.30
C ALA A 19 -6.02 2.09 8.21
N ALA A 20 -7.24 2.35 8.65
CA ALA A 20 -8.01 1.44 9.49
C ALA A 20 -8.08 0.03 8.87
N GLY A 21 -7.96 -1.00 9.70
CA GLY A 21 -7.91 -2.40 9.27
C GLY A 21 -6.56 -2.88 8.73
N GLN A 22 -5.64 -1.97 8.36
CA GLN A 22 -4.30 -2.33 7.86
C GLN A 22 -3.20 -2.22 8.93
N ALA A 23 -3.52 -1.70 10.11
CA ALA A 23 -2.56 -1.45 11.19
C ALA A 23 -2.33 -2.69 12.09
N THR A 24 -3.27 -3.64 12.12
CA THR A 24 -3.36 -4.72 13.11
C THR A 24 -2.07 -5.51 13.25
N THR A 25 -1.52 -6.03 12.16
CA THR A 25 -0.30 -6.85 12.20
C THR A 25 0.89 -6.05 12.72
N LEU A 26 1.10 -4.82 12.22
CA LEU A 26 2.19 -3.98 12.70
C LEU A 26 2.04 -3.63 14.18
N SER A 27 0.83 -3.31 14.61
CA SER A 27 0.54 -2.99 16.00
C SER A 27 0.78 -4.19 16.92
N GLN A 28 0.47 -5.40 16.47
CA GLN A 28 0.76 -6.63 17.20
C GLN A 28 2.26 -6.84 17.36
N GLU A 29 3.04 -6.72 16.28
CA GLU A 29 4.50 -6.84 16.32
C GLU A 29 5.14 -5.83 17.29
N LEU A 30 4.71 -4.56 17.22
CA LEU A 30 5.21 -3.52 18.12
C LEU A 30 4.86 -3.81 19.59
N ARG A 31 3.64 -4.29 19.88
CA ARG A 31 3.23 -4.68 21.23
C ARG A 31 4.01 -5.90 21.74
N GLN A 32 4.31 -6.89 20.89
CA GLN A 32 5.16 -8.03 21.25
C GLN A 32 6.57 -7.58 21.65
N LEU A 33 7.10 -6.55 20.99
CA LEU A 33 8.36 -5.93 21.35
C LEU A 33 8.28 -5.02 22.59
N GLY A 34 7.10 -4.84 23.20
CA GLY A 34 6.87 -4.11 24.43
C GLY A 34 6.42 -2.66 24.28
N ALA A 35 6.11 -2.21 23.06
CA ALA A 35 5.65 -0.83 22.84
C ALA A 35 4.23 -0.59 23.32
N ALA A 36 3.96 0.62 23.85
CA ALA A 36 2.63 1.19 23.93
C ALA A 36 2.26 1.74 22.54
N VAL A 37 1.27 1.12 21.87
CA VAL A 37 0.87 1.49 20.51
C VAL A 37 -0.39 2.34 20.53
N VAL A 38 -0.31 3.49 19.87
CA VAL A 38 -1.45 4.37 19.58
C VAL A 38 -1.76 4.29 18.10
N GLU A 39 -2.97 3.93 17.73
CA GLU A 39 -3.40 3.83 16.33
C GLU A 39 -4.26 5.05 15.99
N ILE A 40 -3.77 5.89 15.08
CA ILE A 40 -4.52 7.03 14.53
C ILE A 40 -4.39 6.95 13.00
N PRO A 41 -5.37 6.37 12.30
CA PRO A 41 -5.36 6.34 10.85
C PRO A 41 -5.28 7.75 10.28
N ALA A 42 -4.24 8.04 9.48
CA ALA A 42 -4.07 9.35 8.86
C ALA A 42 -4.85 9.47 7.54
N ILE A 43 -5.12 8.34 6.90
CA ILE A 43 -5.83 8.26 5.63
C ILE A 43 -6.93 7.21 5.69
N ALA A 44 -7.94 7.42 4.84
CA ALA A 44 -8.99 6.44 4.56
C ALA A 44 -8.98 6.09 3.07
N ILE A 45 -9.27 4.83 2.77
CA ILE A 45 -9.45 4.34 1.40
C ILE A 45 -10.95 4.41 1.12
N GLN A 46 -11.34 5.24 0.15
CA GLN A 46 -12.73 5.39 -0.26
C GLN A 46 -12.95 4.72 -1.62
N PRO A 47 -13.89 3.77 -1.73
CA PRO A 47 -14.31 3.27 -3.03
C PRO A 47 -14.80 4.40 -3.93
N VAL A 48 -14.48 4.32 -5.23
CA VAL A 48 -14.91 5.26 -6.28
C VAL A 48 -15.75 4.53 -7.32
N ALA A 49 -15.26 3.41 -7.84
CA ALA A 49 -16.00 2.60 -8.80
C ALA A 49 -17.17 1.87 -8.13
N LEU A 50 -18.29 1.86 -8.79
CA LEU A 50 -19.43 1.01 -8.42
C LEU A 50 -19.18 -0.44 -8.85
N PRO A 51 -19.82 -1.44 -8.24
CA PRO A 51 -19.69 -2.83 -8.65
C PRO A 51 -19.98 -3.07 -10.14
N GLU A 52 -20.94 -2.36 -10.70
CA GLU A 52 -21.29 -2.44 -12.13
C GLU A 52 -20.20 -1.89 -13.04
N ASP A 53 -19.46 -0.87 -12.63
CA ASP A 53 -18.33 -0.33 -13.42
C ASP A 53 -17.23 -1.39 -13.55
N LEU A 54 -16.91 -2.07 -12.46
CA LEU A 54 -15.91 -3.15 -12.43
C LEU A 54 -16.35 -4.33 -13.29
N ARG A 55 -17.64 -4.74 -13.20
CA ARG A 55 -18.20 -5.80 -14.06
C ARG A 55 -18.21 -5.39 -15.53
N ALA A 56 -18.52 -4.13 -15.83
CA ALA A 56 -18.49 -3.62 -17.19
C ALA A 56 -17.06 -3.65 -17.76
N ALA A 57 -16.05 -3.26 -16.98
CA ALA A 57 -14.65 -3.33 -17.38
C ALA A 57 -14.20 -4.78 -17.63
N ALA A 58 -14.54 -5.72 -16.78
CA ALA A 58 -14.24 -7.13 -16.96
C ALA A 58 -14.92 -7.71 -18.22
N ARG A 59 -16.22 -7.36 -18.46
CA ARG A 59 -16.94 -7.76 -19.68
C ARG A 59 -16.31 -7.16 -20.94
N SER A 60 -15.95 -5.89 -20.91
CA SER A 60 -15.25 -5.22 -22.02
C SER A 60 -13.95 -5.92 -22.36
N LEU A 61 -13.13 -6.22 -21.35
CA LEU A 61 -11.87 -6.93 -21.53
C LEU A 61 -12.09 -8.32 -22.18
N ARG A 62 -13.13 -9.04 -21.79
CA ARG A 62 -13.46 -10.34 -22.40
C ARG A 62 -13.85 -10.25 -23.88
N GLY A 63 -14.31 -9.10 -24.34
CA GLY A 63 -14.62 -8.83 -25.74
C GLY A 63 -13.39 -8.68 -26.65
N HIS A 64 -12.21 -8.43 -26.10
CA HIS A 64 -10.97 -8.29 -26.87
C HIS A 64 -10.39 -9.66 -27.29
N ARG A 65 -9.45 -9.62 -28.25
CA ARG A 65 -8.65 -10.79 -28.60
C ARG A 65 -7.69 -11.16 -27.47
N PRO A 66 -7.42 -12.45 -27.22
CA PRO A 66 -6.35 -12.85 -26.32
C PRO A 66 -4.96 -12.39 -26.83
N PRO A 67 -3.99 -12.16 -25.93
CA PRO A 67 -4.08 -12.33 -24.49
C PRO A 67 -4.85 -11.18 -23.81
N ARG A 68 -5.57 -11.51 -22.73
CA ARG A 68 -6.32 -10.54 -21.93
C ARG A 68 -5.78 -10.56 -20.51
N TRP A 69 -5.36 -9.42 -20.03
CA TRP A 69 -4.76 -9.31 -18.71
C TRP A 69 -5.50 -8.35 -17.79
N MET A 70 -5.62 -8.70 -16.54
CA MET A 70 -5.89 -7.76 -15.45
C MET A 70 -4.60 -7.60 -14.64
N ALA A 71 -4.09 -6.37 -14.52
CA ALA A 71 -2.87 -6.10 -13.77
C ALA A 71 -3.16 -5.24 -12.54
N VAL A 72 -2.84 -5.78 -11.36
CA VAL A 72 -3.17 -5.18 -10.07
C VAL A 72 -1.91 -4.74 -9.33
N THR A 73 -1.86 -3.45 -8.99
CA THR A 73 -0.68 -2.83 -8.36
C THR A 73 -0.84 -2.53 -6.87
N SER A 74 -2.00 -2.85 -6.28
CA SER A 74 -2.31 -2.51 -4.89
C SER A 74 -3.32 -3.46 -4.27
N SER A 75 -3.11 -3.84 -3.00
CA SER A 75 -4.11 -4.56 -2.20
C SER A 75 -5.41 -3.77 -1.99
N ASN A 76 -5.36 -2.44 -2.07
CA ASN A 76 -6.57 -1.61 -2.02
C ASN A 76 -7.45 -1.79 -3.27
N ALA A 77 -6.84 -2.01 -4.45
CA ALA A 77 -7.59 -2.36 -5.65
C ALA A 77 -8.21 -3.76 -5.53
N VAL A 78 -7.52 -4.71 -4.90
CA VAL A 78 -8.07 -6.05 -4.63
C VAL A 78 -9.33 -5.97 -3.78
N GLU A 79 -9.37 -5.07 -2.80
CA GLU A 79 -10.57 -4.89 -1.97
C GLU A 79 -11.78 -4.41 -2.80
N ALA A 80 -11.56 -3.54 -3.77
CA ALA A 80 -12.61 -3.13 -4.70
C ALA A 80 -13.09 -4.31 -5.57
N LEU A 81 -12.19 -5.21 -5.97
CA LEU A 81 -12.51 -6.39 -6.80
C LEU A 81 -13.38 -7.43 -6.07
N ARG A 82 -13.51 -7.37 -4.72
CA ARG A 82 -14.46 -8.20 -3.97
C ARG A 82 -15.93 -7.99 -4.39
N ALA A 83 -16.22 -6.88 -5.05
CA ALA A 83 -17.54 -6.60 -5.61
C ALA A 83 -17.87 -7.41 -6.87
N LEU A 84 -16.89 -8.09 -7.45
CA LEU A 84 -17.09 -9.00 -8.60
C LEU A 84 -17.58 -10.37 -8.14
N SER A 85 -18.32 -11.06 -9.01
CA SER A 85 -18.67 -12.48 -8.85
C SER A 85 -17.51 -13.35 -9.35
N LEU A 86 -16.50 -13.52 -8.49
CA LEU A 86 -15.31 -14.31 -8.81
C LEU A 86 -15.58 -15.80 -8.67
N PRO A 87 -15.05 -16.67 -9.57
CA PRO A 87 -14.17 -16.37 -10.71
C PRO A 87 -14.87 -16.05 -12.04
N GLU A 88 -16.21 -16.05 -12.10
CA GLU A 88 -16.97 -15.98 -13.37
C GLU A 88 -16.71 -14.68 -14.13
N ASP A 89 -16.67 -13.54 -13.43
CA ASP A 89 -16.39 -12.24 -14.05
C ASP A 89 -14.99 -12.16 -14.66
N LEU A 90 -14.04 -12.96 -14.17
CA LEU A 90 -12.67 -13.01 -14.66
C LEU A 90 -12.38 -14.22 -15.58
N ALA A 91 -13.39 -14.95 -16.02
CA ALA A 91 -13.20 -16.11 -16.90
C ALA A 91 -12.47 -15.72 -18.20
N GLY A 92 -11.35 -16.41 -18.51
CA GLY A 92 -10.51 -16.16 -19.67
C GLY A 92 -9.65 -14.88 -19.57
N ILE A 93 -9.54 -14.29 -18.40
CA ILE A 93 -8.64 -13.16 -18.09
C ILE A 93 -7.46 -13.68 -17.26
N ARG A 94 -6.25 -13.45 -17.73
CA ARG A 94 -5.01 -13.73 -16.99
C ARG A 94 -4.76 -12.61 -15.98
N VAL A 95 -4.27 -12.94 -14.78
CA VAL A 95 -4.10 -11.96 -13.72
C VAL A 95 -2.64 -11.80 -13.32
N ALA A 96 -2.19 -10.55 -13.26
CA ALA A 96 -0.85 -10.17 -12.83
C ALA A 96 -0.88 -9.27 -11.59
N ALA A 97 0.10 -9.45 -10.72
CA ALA A 97 0.28 -8.65 -9.51
C ALA A 97 1.67 -8.01 -9.44
N VAL A 98 1.76 -6.79 -8.91
CA VAL A 98 3.01 -6.03 -8.75
C VAL A 98 3.99 -6.66 -7.75
N GLY A 99 3.53 -7.59 -6.92
CA GLY A 99 4.34 -8.25 -5.91
C GLY A 99 3.53 -9.19 -5.04
N GLU A 100 4.22 -9.99 -4.25
CA GLU A 100 3.63 -11.07 -3.46
C GLU A 100 2.52 -10.62 -2.48
N PRO A 101 2.60 -9.45 -1.80
CA PRO A 101 1.50 -9.00 -0.94
C PRO A 101 0.19 -8.81 -1.71
N THR A 102 0.24 -8.25 -2.92
CA THR A 102 -0.93 -8.06 -3.79
C THR A 102 -1.41 -9.40 -4.37
N ALA A 103 -0.48 -10.28 -4.76
CA ALA A 103 -0.79 -11.62 -5.25
C ALA A 103 -1.50 -12.47 -4.19
N ARG A 104 -1.02 -12.41 -2.95
CA ARG A 104 -1.67 -13.09 -1.82
C ARG A 104 -3.09 -12.58 -1.60
N ALA A 105 -3.28 -11.26 -1.57
CA ALA A 105 -4.61 -10.66 -1.40
C ALA A 105 -5.58 -11.07 -2.52
N LEU A 106 -5.10 -11.22 -3.77
CA LEU A 106 -5.90 -11.74 -4.89
C LEU A 106 -6.28 -13.22 -4.68
N ARG A 107 -5.32 -14.05 -4.27
CA ARG A 107 -5.59 -15.47 -3.97
C ARG A 107 -6.58 -15.65 -2.82
N ASP A 108 -6.51 -14.80 -1.80
CA ASP A 108 -7.43 -14.79 -0.64
C ASP A 108 -8.89 -14.50 -1.03
N ILE A 109 -9.11 -13.88 -2.20
CA ILE A 109 -10.45 -13.68 -2.77
C ILE A 109 -10.78 -14.67 -3.90
N GLY A 110 -10.00 -15.75 -4.05
CA GLY A 110 -10.24 -16.80 -5.03
C GLY A 110 -9.74 -16.51 -6.44
N VAL A 111 -8.91 -15.48 -6.64
CA VAL A 111 -8.35 -15.14 -7.95
C VAL A 111 -7.03 -15.86 -8.17
N ASN A 112 -6.93 -16.61 -9.27
CA ASN A 112 -5.66 -17.21 -9.69
C ASN A 112 -4.73 -16.14 -10.25
N VAL A 113 -3.53 -15.99 -9.67
CA VAL A 113 -2.50 -15.05 -10.12
C VAL A 113 -1.46 -15.80 -10.95
N GLU A 114 -1.40 -15.48 -12.23
CA GLU A 114 -0.52 -16.14 -13.17
C GLU A 114 0.88 -15.50 -13.21
N LEU A 115 0.97 -14.19 -13.03
CA LEU A 115 2.23 -13.48 -13.05
C LEU A 115 2.36 -12.61 -11.80
N VAL A 116 3.48 -12.78 -11.08
CA VAL A 116 3.93 -11.85 -10.05
C VAL A 116 5.20 -11.18 -10.57
N ALA A 117 5.25 -9.86 -10.55
CA ALA A 117 6.42 -9.14 -11.07
C ALA A 117 7.72 -9.62 -10.41
N PRO A 118 8.79 -9.88 -11.17
CA PRO A 118 10.06 -10.40 -10.64
C PRO A 118 10.86 -9.37 -9.83
N GLY A 119 10.39 -8.13 -9.80
CA GLY A 119 11.00 -7.00 -9.09
C GLY A 119 9.95 -6.15 -8.38
N THR A 120 10.31 -4.92 -8.01
CA THR A 120 9.41 -4.00 -7.33
C THR A 120 8.93 -2.89 -8.26
N GLY A 121 7.65 -2.54 -8.13
CA GLY A 121 7.07 -1.38 -8.80
C GLY A 121 6.47 -1.65 -10.17
N ALA A 122 5.90 -0.58 -10.74
CA ALA A 122 5.14 -0.63 -12.00
C ALA A 122 6.01 -1.05 -13.21
N GLY A 123 7.28 -0.64 -13.23
CA GLY A 123 8.20 -0.99 -14.30
C GLY A 123 8.44 -2.49 -14.41
N ALA A 124 8.76 -3.17 -13.30
CA ALA A 124 8.96 -4.62 -13.29
C ALA A 124 7.69 -5.39 -13.70
N LEU A 125 6.49 -4.88 -13.31
CA LEU A 125 5.23 -5.47 -13.73
C LEU A 125 5.00 -5.28 -15.24
N ALA A 126 5.32 -4.11 -15.79
CA ALA A 126 5.23 -3.86 -17.23
C ALA A 126 6.14 -4.82 -18.01
N ASP A 127 7.40 -4.97 -17.59
CA ASP A 127 8.37 -5.88 -18.24
C ASP A 127 7.87 -7.33 -18.23
N GLY A 128 7.35 -7.80 -17.08
CA GLY A 128 6.79 -9.13 -16.96
C GLY A 128 5.57 -9.36 -17.87
N LEU A 129 4.67 -8.39 -17.94
CA LEU A 129 3.47 -8.45 -18.79
C LEU A 129 3.83 -8.43 -20.28
N ILE A 130 4.75 -7.55 -20.69
CA ILE A 130 5.23 -7.47 -22.08
C ILE A 130 5.90 -8.79 -22.47
N GLY A 131 6.76 -9.34 -21.61
CA GLY A 131 7.39 -10.64 -21.82
C GLY A 131 6.39 -11.81 -21.90
N ALA A 132 5.20 -11.67 -21.29
CA ALA A 132 4.11 -12.63 -21.36
C ALA A 132 3.11 -12.36 -22.52
N GLY A 133 3.47 -11.48 -23.45
CA GLY A 133 2.71 -11.19 -24.67
C GLY A 133 1.59 -10.17 -24.51
N ALA A 134 1.52 -9.43 -23.40
CA ALA A 134 0.44 -8.47 -23.16
C ALA A 134 0.35 -7.35 -24.21
N GLY A 135 1.46 -7.06 -24.91
CA GLY A 135 1.48 -6.08 -26.00
C GLY A 135 0.64 -6.46 -27.22
N GLU A 136 0.27 -7.73 -27.39
CA GLU A 136 -0.53 -8.21 -28.51
C GLU A 136 -2.05 -8.23 -28.21
N GLY A 137 -2.46 -7.82 -27.00
CA GLY A 137 -3.83 -7.93 -26.53
C GLY A 137 -4.30 -6.74 -25.74
N ALA A 138 -5.17 -6.99 -24.76
CA ALA A 138 -5.76 -5.96 -23.93
C ALA A 138 -5.39 -6.14 -22.45
N VAL A 139 -5.20 -5.01 -21.75
CA VAL A 139 -4.86 -4.97 -20.34
C VAL A 139 -5.82 -4.06 -19.59
N TRP A 140 -6.46 -4.59 -18.57
CA TRP A 140 -7.26 -3.82 -17.62
C TRP A 140 -6.46 -3.52 -16.36
N LEU A 141 -6.44 -2.24 -15.96
CA LEU A 141 -5.76 -1.71 -14.78
C LEU A 141 -6.79 -1.20 -13.76
N PRO A 142 -7.29 -2.04 -12.84
CA PRO A 142 -8.01 -1.55 -11.67
C PRO A 142 -7.02 -0.91 -10.69
N GLN A 143 -7.16 0.39 -10.43
CA GLN A 143 -6.14 1.13 -9.68
C GLN A 143 -6.74 2.27 -8.83
N GLY A 144 -5.91 2.88 -7.97
CA GLY A 144 -6.27 4.08 -7.23
C GLY A 144 -6.17 5.35 -8.10
N GLU A 145 -6.91 6.39 -7.71
CA GLU A 145 -6.92 7.69 -8.41
C GLU A 145 -5.51 8.30 -8.56
N ALA A 146 -4.66 8.16 -7.54
CA ALA A 146 -3.29 8.66 -7.54
C ALA A 146 -2.25 7.64 -8.05
N ALA A 147 -2.68 6.59 -8.76
CA ALA A 147 -1.76 5.63 -9.34
C ALA A 147 -0.89 6.28 -10.43
N ARG A 148 0.34 5.81 -10.56
CA ARG A 148 1.26 6.29 -11.59
C ARG A 148 0.81 5.82 -12.97
N ILE A 149 0.87 6.70 -13.96
CA ILE A 149 0.52 6.39 -15.36
C ILE A 149 1.54 5.49 -16.06
N GLU A 150 2.75 5.37 -15.51
CA GLU A 150 3.89 4.66 -16.08
C GLU A 150 3.56 3.24 -16.58
N LEU A 151 2.80 2.46 -15.80
CA LEU A 151 2.42 1.10 -16.20
C LEU A 151 1.57 1.10 -17.47
N GLY A 152 0.54 1.95 -17.51
CA GLY A 152 -0.34 2.06 -18.66
C GLY A 152 0.38 2.56 -19.91
N GLU A 153 1.23 3.59 -19.76
CA GLU A 153 2.04 4.14 -20.85
C GLU A 153 2.99 3.10 -21.45
N ARG A 154 3.72 2.35 -20.61
CA ARG A 154 4.65 1.31 -21.09
C ARG A 154 3.93 0.16 -21.81
N LEU A 155 2.78 -0.27 -21.30
CA LEU A 155 1.98 -1.29 -21.95
C LEU A 155 1.40 -0.80 -23.29
N GLY A 156 0.89 0.43 -23.33
CA GLY A 156 0.41 1.05 -24.58
C GLY A 156 1.51 1.22 -25.61
N GLN A 157 2.72 1.65 -25.21
CA GLN A 157 3.89 1.72 -26.09
C GLN A 157 4.31 0.36 -26.64
N ALA A 158 4.05 -0.72 -25.90
CA ALA A 158 4.28 -2.09 -26.35
C ALA A 158 3.15 -2.64 -27.22
N GLY A 159 2.10 -1.86 -27.51
CA GLY A 159 0.99 -2.25 -28.39
C GLY A 159 -0.27 -2.73 -27.69
N ALA A 160 -0.30 -2.82 -26.36
CA ALA A 160 -1.48 -3.25 -25.63
C ALA A 160 -2.62 -2.22 -25.71
N ASP A 161 -3.86 -2.70 -25.83
CA ASP A 161 -5.05 -1.89 -25.57
C ASP A 161 -5.28 -1.80 -24.06
N VAL A 162 -5.06 -0.61 -23.49
CA VAL A 162 -5.04 -0.40 -22.03
C VAL A 162 -6.31 0.31 -21.57
N ALA A 163 -7.09 -0.37 -20.73
CA ALA A 163 -8.24 0.19 -20.04
C ALA A 163 -7.94 0.42 -18.56
N VAL A 164 -8.26 1.61 -18.05
CA VAL A 164 -8.06 1.97 -16.64
C VAL A 164 -9.41 2.14 -15.95
N THR A 165 -9.56 1.55 -14.77
CA THR A 165 -10.69 1.83 -13.87
C THR A 165 -10.16 2.35 -12.54
N VAL A 166 -10.55 3.57 -12.18
CA VAL A 166 -10.25 4.13 -10.86
C VAL A 166 -11.19 3.48 -9.84
N CYS A 167 -10.64 2.61 -9.00
CA CYS A 167 -11.41 1.82 -8.04
C CYS A 167 -11.57 2.49 -6.69
N TYR A 168 -10.56 3.26 -6.27
CA TYR A 168 -10.53 3.90 -4.96
C TYR A 168 -9.72 5.20 -4.99
N ARG A 169 -9.96 6.04 -4.03
CA ARG A 169 -9.11 7.18 -3.71
C ARG A 169 -8.65 7.13 -2.27
N THR A 170 -7.49 7.73 -2.02
CA THR A 170 -6.93 7.89 -0.69
C THR A 170 -7.19 9.31 -0.22
N VAL A 171 -7.89 9.46 0.89
CA VAL A 171 -8.25 10.76 1.46
C VAL A 171 -7.73 10.89 2.90
N PRO A 172 -7.34 12.09 3.36
CA PRO A 172 -7.07 12.32 4.77
C PRO A 172 -8.31 12.02 5.61
N VAL A 173 -8.10 11.45 6.79
CA VAL A 173 -9.19 11.21 7.75
C VAL A 173 -9.73 12.55 8.24
N ALA A 174 -11.06 12.70 8.24
CA ALA A 174 -11.71 13.90 8.73
C ALA A 174 -11.36 14.15 10.22
N GLY A 175 -10.99 15.38 10.54
CA GLY A 175 -10.61 15.73 11.91
C GLY A 175 -9.26 15.17 12.39
N LEU A 176 -8.41 14.69 11.50
CA LEU A 176 -7.09 14.10 11.81
C LEU A 176 -6.28 14.97 12.78
N ARG A 177 -6.29 16.30 12.61
CA ARG A 177 -5.63 17.25 13.51
C ARG A 177 -6.08 17.10 14.96
N ARG A 178 -7.39 16.91 15.20
CA ARG A 178 -7.97 16.78 16.55
C ARG A 178 -7.54 15.48 17.23
N LEU A 179 -7.19 14.47 16.45
CA LEU A 179 -6.69 13.19 16.96
C LEU A 179 -5.18 13.23 17.21
N LEU A 180 -4.42 13.85 16.30
CA LEU A 180 -2.96 13.86 16.36
C LEU A 180 -2.43 14.82 17.44
N ILE A 181 -3.01 16.01 17.60
CA ILE A 181 -2.48 17.00 18.57
C ILE A 181 -2.43 16.43 20.00
N PRO A 182 -3.50 15.86 20.56
CA PRO A 182 -3.44 15.28 21.91
C PRO A 182 -2.47 14.11 21.99
N ALA A 183 -2.45 13.24 20.97
CA ALA A 183 -1.57 12.07 20.96
C ALA A 183 -0.09 12.45 20.93
N LEU A 184 0.27 13.52 20.20
CA LEU A 184 1.64 14.04 20.13
C LEU A 184 2.03 14.86 21.37
N ALA A 185 1.06 15.47 22.06
CA ALA A 185 1.29 16.16 23.34
C ALA A 185 1.66 15.18 24.46
N GLU A 186 1.19 13.94 24.39
CA GLU A 186 1.70 12.85 25.21
C GLU A 186 3.04 12.36 24.61
N ARG A 187 3.90 11.79 25.46
CA ARG A 187 5.20 11.32 25.00
C ARG A 187 5.06 10.27 23.89
N VAL A 188 5.42 10.63 22.65
CA VAL A 188 5.59 9.72 21.51
C VAL A 188 7.09 9.61 21.21
N ASP A 189 7.61 8.40 21.06
CA ASP A 189 9.01 8.15 20.73
C ASP A 189 9.22 7.92 19.23
N ALA A 190 8.23 7.31 18.54
CA ALA A 190 8.29 7.05 17.10
C ALA A 190 6.93 7.15 16.42
N VAL A 191 6.94 7.51 15.13
CA VAL A 191 5.77 7.53 14.26
C VAL A 191 6.06 6.68 13.03
N THR A 192 5.14 5.79 12.66
CA THR A 192 5.24 5.00 11.42
C THR A 192 4.47 5.68 10.30
N LEU A 193 5.14 6.06 9.22
CA LEU A 193 4.64 6.79 8.06
C LEU A 193 4.91 5.93 6.81
N LEU A 194 3.96 5.08 6.42
CA LEU A 194 4.24 3.98 5.50
C LEU A 194 3.88 4.26 4.03
N SER A 195 3.41 5.47 3.72
CA SER A 195 3.20 5.90 2.34
C SER A 195 3.34 7.42 2.21
N PRO A 196 3.63 7.95 1.00
CA PRO A 196 3.65 9.39 0.77
C PRO A 196 2.35 10.08 1.16
N SER A 197 1.19 9.47 0.87
CA SER A 197 -0.13 10.03 1.22
C SER A 197 -0.32 10.19 2.72
N VAL A 198 0.20 9.26 3.53
CA VAL A 198 0.20 9.35 4.99
C VAL A 198 1.09 10.50 5.46
N VAL A 199 2.28 10.66 4.88
CA VAL A 199 3.19 11.77 5.20
C VAL A 199 2.49 13.11 4.95
N GLU A 200 1.94 13.31 3.76
CA GLU A 200 1.28 14.56 3.38
C GLU A 200 0.05 14.84 4.28
N ALA A 201 -0.75 13.81 4.59
CA ALA A 201 -1.91 13.96 5.48
C ALA A 201 -1.52 14.39 6.91
N VAL A 202 -0.47 13.77 7.47
CA VAL A 202 0.02 14.10 8.81
C VAL A 202 0.64 15.51 8.83
N ILE A 203 1.46 15.84 7.84
CA ILE A 203 2.07 17.18 7.73
C ILE A 203 0.99 18.28 7.56
N ALA A 204 -0.01 18.04 6.71
CA ALA A 204 -1.13 18.98 6.54
C ALA A 204 -1.93 19.17 7.84
N ALA A 205 -2.02 18.13 8.67
CA ALA A 205 -2.76 18.18 9.92
C ALA A 205 -2.02 18.92 11.04
N VAL A 206 -0.71 18.68 11.23
CA VAL A 206 0.01 19.16 12.42
C VAL A 206 1.26 19.98 12.12
N GLY A 207 1.67 20.09 10.87
CA GLY A 207 2.91 20.71 10.45
C GLY A 207 4.14 19.80 10.68
N PRO A 208 5.27 20.09 10.00
CA PRO A 208 6.50 19.31 10.15
C PRO A 208 7.13 19.46 11.54
N ASP A 209 7.03 20.63 12.15
CA ASP A 209 7.65 20.95 13.45
C ASP A 209 7.15 20.05 14.57
N ALA A 210 5.86 19.64 14.51
CA ALA A 210 5.27 18.72 15.49
C ALA A 210 5.90 17.31 15.47
N LEU A 211 6.65 16.99 14.43
CA LEU A 211 7.33 15.71 14.25
C LEU A 211 8.84 15.78 14.52
N CYS A 212 9.37 16.98 14.80
CA CYS A 212 10.77 17.15 15.10
C CYS A 212 11.16 16.41 16.39
N GLY A 213 12.30 15.73 16.37
CA GLY A 213 12.79 14.95 17.51
C GLY A 213 12.19 13.56 17.65
N LEU A 214 11.16 13.20 16.85
CA LEU A 214 10.59 11.86 16.82
C LEU A 214 11.33 10.95 15.83
N SER A 215 11.37 9.64 16.11
CA SER A 215 11.84 8.66 15.15
C SER A 215 10.75 8.41 14.08
N LEU A 216 10.97 8.95 12.87
CA LEU A 216 10.02 8.83 11.74
C LEU A 216 10.36 7.62 10.89
N VAL A 217 9.66 6.51 11.12
CA VAL A 217 9.92 5.24 10.43
C VAL A 217 9.03 5.12 9.19
N CYS A 218 9.65 4.85 8.04
CA CYS A 218 8.96 4.71 6.76
C CYS A 218 9.44 3.48 5.97
N VAL A 219 8.72 3.14 4.91
CA VAL A 219 9.11 2.12 3.93
C VAL A 219 9.38 2.75 2.57
N GLY A 220 10.48 2.30 1.95
CA GLY A 220 10.83 2.65 0.58
C GLY A 220 11.32 4.09 0.37
N SER A 221 11.94 4.28 -0.78
CA SER A 221 12.57 5.56 -1.17
C SER A 221 11.56 6.69 -1.41
N THR A 222 10.38 6.37 -1.94
CA THR A 222 9.34 7.37 -2.22
C THR A 222 8.77 8.02 -0.96
N THR A 223 8.53 7.24 0.09
CA THR A 223 8.03 7.76 1.37
C THR A 223 9.14 8.53 2.08
N ALA A 224 10.38 8.04 2.03
CA ALA A 224 11.52 8.76 2.55
C ALA A 224 11.74 10.11 1.85
N ALA A 225 11.57 10.15 0.52
CA ALA A 225 11.64 11.40 -0.24
C ALA A 225 10.53 12.39 0.16
N ALA A 226 9.31 11.90 0.44
CA ALA A 226 8.22 12.74 0.94
C ALA A 226 8.59 13.40 2.28
N LEU A 227 9.14 12.65 3.24
CA LEU A 227 9.61 13.22 4.52
C LEU A 227 10.73 14.25 4.32
N ARG A 228 11.72 13.97 3.45
CA ARG A 228 12.83 14.89 3.18
C ARG A 228 12.39 16.21 2.54
N ARG A 229 11.34 16.21 1.72
CA ARG A 229 10.73 17.46 1.17
C ARG A 229 10.29 18.40 2.28
N HIS A 230 9.84 17.86 3.41
CA HIS A 230 9.48 18.62 4.60
C HIS A 230 10.62 18.80 5.60
N ARG A 231 11.88 18.56 5.19
CA ARG A 231 13.11 18.68 6.01
C ARG A 231 13.13 17.75 7.22
N LEU A 232 12.40 16.64 7.15
CA LEU A 232 12.35 15.60 8.18
C LEU A 232 13.30 14.45 7.82
N THR A 233 13.92 13.86 8.85
CA THR A 233 14.89 12.76 8.67
C THR A 233 14.19 11.41 8.81
N PRO A 234 14.05 10.63 7.72
CA PRO A 234 13.42 9.32 7.79
C PRO A 234 14.35 8.23 8.29
N VAL A 235 13.82 7.30 9.06
CA VAL A 235 14.38 5.97 9.29
C VAL A 235 13.71 5.02 8.31
N VAL A 236 14.47 4.48 7.35
CA VAL A 236 13.92 3.60 6.32
C VAL A 236 14.02 2.15 6.78
N ALA A 237 12.89 1.45 6.86
CA ALA A 237 12.87 0.03 7.16
C ALA A 237 13.51 -0.77 6.01
N SER A 238 14.31 -1.77 6.34
CA SER A 238 14.97 -2.64 5.36
C SER A 238 13.99 -3.58 4.64
N ARG A 239 12.86 -3.89 5.29
CA ARG A 239 11.75 -4.69 4.76
C ARG A 239 10.44 -3.92 4.92
N GLY A 240 9.55 -4.04 3.93
CA GLY A 240 8.25 -3.36 3.93
C GLY A 240 7.13 -4.08 4.68
N ASP A 241 7.39 -5.24 5.26
CA ASP A 241 6.44 -6.00 6.09
C ASP A 241 6.38 -5.47 7.54
N ALA A 242 5.42 -5.97 8.31
CA ALA A 242 5.19 -5.51 9.68
C ALA A 242 6.40 -5.76 10.59
N GLU A 243 7.04 -6.91 10.46
CA GLU A 243 8.24 -7.29 11.21
C GLU A 243 9.41 -6.34 10.91
N GLY A 244 9.67 -6.08 9.62
CA GLY A 244 10.73 -5.17 9.18
C GLY A 244 10.53 -3.73 9.68
N VAL A 245 9.29 -3.24 9.66
CA VAL A 245 8.94 -1.92 10.21
C VAL A 245 9.12 -1.90 11.73
N ALA A 246 8.64 -2.91 12.44
CA ALA A 246 8.80 -3.02 13.89
C ALA A 246 10.28 -3.12 14.31
N ALA A 247 11.09 -3.86 13.56
CA ALA A 247 12.53 -3.93 13.76
C ALA A 247 13.22 -2.57 13.53
N ALA A 248 12.80 -1.81 12.51
CA ALA A 248 13.30 -0.47 12.26
C ALA A 248 12.96 0.51 13.38
N VAL A 249 11.74 0.45 13.95
CA VAL A 249 11.35 1.22 15.14
C VAL A 249 12.25 0.87 16.32
N ALA A 250 12.45 -0.43 16.59
CA ALA A 250 13.29 -0.89 17.68
C ALA A 250 14.77 -0.44 17.50
N GLY A 251 15.28 -0.48 16.28
CA GLY A 251 16.63 -0.02 15.95
C GLY A 251 16.80 1.48 16.13
N ALA A 252 15.80 2.28 15.74
CA ALA A 252 15.82 3.74 15.88
C ALA A 252 15.79 4.20 17.36
N LEU A 253 15.05 3.48 18.22
CA LEU A 253 14.87 3.84 19.63
C LEU A 253 15.90 3.24 20.59
N ARG A 254 16.85 2.43 20.10
CA ARG A 254 18.02 1.96 20.89
C ARG A 254 19.17 2.94 20.94
N ARG A 255 19.14 3.94 20.07
CA ARG A 255 20.17 5.00 20.00
C ARG A 255 19.77 6.16 20.88
#